data_c7331ebf8bd5d3bf156e011a507657aa
#
_entry.id   c7331ebf8bd5d3bf156e011a507657aa
#
_cell.length_a   1.000
_cell.length_b   1.000
_cell.length_c   1.000
_cell.angle_alpha   90.00
_cell.angle_beta   90.00
_cell.angle_gamma   90.00
#
_symmetry.space_group_name_H-M   'P 1'
#
loop_
_entity.id
_entity.type
_entity.pdbx_description
1 polymer ?
#
loop_
_entity_poly.entity_id
_entity_poly.type
_entity_poly.pdbx_seq_one_letter_code
_entity_poly.pdbx_strand_id
1 'polypeptide(L)'
;MSEPIKVDVWSDIACPWCFMGKRKFEAGAAEFGGEVEVEYHSFELSPDTPVDFDGTEQDYLLTRGFPADRIDGMLARVTGIAESVGLHYDYDALQHTNTVLAHQLIHYAKAHGRQLEMTERLLAAYFEQGRHVGRVDDLADLAAEIGFDRDDVVRSLRADEYLDAVRADQALAVEYGIQGVPFFVIDGKYGVSGAQDAATFANVLTQVRDEKAAVG
;
A
#
# COMPACT_ATOMS: atom_id res chain seq x y z
N MET A 1 23.27 14.91 -13.96
CA MET A 1 22.59 14.04 -12.98
C MET A 1 21.70 13.11 -13.79
N SER A 2 21.76 11.81 -13.55
CA SER A 2 20.85 10.85 -14.19
C SER A 2 19.42 11.15 -13.77
N GLU A 3 18.45 10.94 -14.67
CA GLU A 3 17.03 11.01 -14.29
C GLU A 3 16.72 9.99 -13.21
N PRO A 4 15.80 10.31 -12.25
CA PRO A 4 15.38 9.37 -11.24
C PRO A 4 14.76 8.12 -11.89
N ILE A 5 14.92 6.96 -11.26
CA ILE A 5 14.25 5.74 -11.71
C ILE A 5 12.82 5.76 -11.19
N LYS A 6 11.84 5.71 -12.12
CA LYS A 6 10.43 5.63 -11.75
C LYS A 6 10.09 4.24 -11.22
N VAL A 7 9.34 4.19 -10.11
CA VAL A 7 8.84 2.96 -9.51
C VAL A 7 7.34 3.11 -9.23
N ASP A 8 6.54 2.39 -9.99
CA ASP A 8 5.11 2.30 -9.81
C ASP A 8 4.79 1.12 -8.88
N VAL A 9 3.99 1.35 -7.82
CA VAL A 9 3.70 0.35 -6.78
C VAL A 9 2.20 0.14 -6.65
N TRP A 10 1.68 -0.99 -7.11
CA TRP A 10 0.31 -1.41 -6.80
C TRP A 10 0.25 -1.97 -5.39
N SER A 11 -0.68 -1.45 -4.61
CA SER A 11 -0.78 -1.71 -3.17
C SER A 11 -2.21 -1.64 -2.69
N ASP A 12 -2.53 -2.37 -1.62
CA ASP A 12 -3.77 -2.21 -0.84
C ASP A 12 -3.43 -1.90 0.62
N ILE A 13 -4.24 -1.03 1.22
CA ILE A 13 -4.09 -0.67 2.64
C ILE A 13 -4.38 -1.86 3.57
N ALA A 14 -5.28 -2.77 3.16
CA ALA A 14 -5.58 -3.98 3.94
C ALA A 14 -4.57 -5.13 3.72
N CYS A 15 -3.55 -4.96 2.88
CA CYS A 15 -2.57 -6.01 2.60
C CYS A 15 -1.36 -5.92 3.54
N PRO A 16 -1.13 -6.90 4.45
CA PRO A 16 0.01 -6.87 5.36
C PRO A 16 1.36 -6.93 4.62
N TRP A 17 1.40 -7.61 3.47
CA TRP A 17 2.60 -7.68 2.64
C TRP A 17 2.94 -6.37 1.96
N CYS A 18 1.95 -5.48 1.76
CA CYS A 18 2.18 -4.16 1.17
C CYS A 18 2.99 -3.26 2.10
N PHE A 19 2.68 -3.26 3.40
CA PHE A 19 3.46 -2.46 4.35
C PHE A 19 4.88 -3.01 4.54
N MET A 20 5.02 -4.34 4.66
CA MET A 20 6.34 -4.98 4.70
C MET A 20 7.13 -4.76 3.40
N GLY A 21 6.45 -4.86 2.24
CA GLY A 21 7.05 -4.60 0.93
C GLY A 21 7.57 -3.18 0.80
N LYS A 22 6.83 -2.21 1.33
CA LYS A 22 7.26 -0.80 1.41
C LYS A 22 8.57 -0.67 2.19
N ARG A 23 8.68 -1.26 3.39
CA ARG A 23 9.91 -1.22 4.20
C ARG A 23 11.10 -1.86 3.49
N LYS A 24 10.89 -3.03 2.89
CA LYS A 24 11.95 -3.75 2.16
C LYS A 24 12.39 -2.99 0.92
N PHE A 25 11.44 -2.40 0.18
CA PHE A 25 11.76 -1.55 -0.96
C PHE A 25 12.55 -0.31 -0.54
N GLU A 26 12.14 0.40 0.52
CA GLU A 26 12.85 1.57 1.05
C GLU A 26 14.30 1.23 1.45
N ALA A 27 14.49 0.07 2.11
CA ALA A 27 15.83 -0.42 2.43
C ALA A 27 16.65 -0.70 1.17
N GLY A 28 16.08 -1.35 0.16
CA GLY A 28 16.74 -1.62 -1.11
C GLY A 28 17.06 -0.36 -1.91
N ALA A 29 16.18 0.63 -1.91
CA ALA A 29 16.43 1.94 -2.51
C ALA A 29 17.57 2.70 -1.80
N ALA A 30 17.64 2.60 -0.48
CA ALA A 30 18.74 3.16 0.30
C ALA A 30 20.08 2.47 0.00
N GLU A 31 20.09 1.14 -0.15
CA GLU A 31 21.29 0.38 -0.56
C GLU A 31 21.73 0.75 -1.98
N PHE A 32 20.78 0.94 -2.91
CA PHE A 32 21.06 1.40 -4.27
C PHE A 32 21.71 2.79 -4.29
N GLY A 33 21.29 3.71 -3.42
CA GLY A 33 21.87 5.04 -3.22
C GLY A 33 21.69 6.01 -4.39
N GLY A 34 20.90 5.67 -5.41
CA GLY A 34 20.52 6.57 -6.51
C GLY A 34 19.15 7.19 -6.28
N GLU A 35 18.76 8.14 -7.13
CA GLU A 35 17.44 8.78 -7.05
C GLU A 35 16.36 7.85 -7.60
N VAL A 36 15.26 7.69 -6.85
CA VAL A 36 14.05 6.97 -7.25
C VAL A 36 12.83 7.87 -7.07
N GLU A 37 11.91 7.80 -8.01
CA GLU A 37 10.60 8.45 -7.93
C GLU A 37 9.54 7.36 -7.77
N VAL A 38 8.82 7.37 -6.64
CA VAL A 38 7.84 6.34 -6.27
C VAL A 38 6.44 6.88 -6.43
N GLU A 39 5.59 6.11 -7.12
CA GLU A 39 4.17 6.39 -7.24
C GLU A 39 3.36 5.16 -6.81
N TYR A 40 2.39 5.35 -5.89
CA TYR A 40 1.46 4.32 -5.48
C TYR A 40 0.20 4.30 -6.34
N HIS A 41 -0.21 3.10 -6.73
CA HIS A 41 -1.42 2.80 -7.49
C HIS A 41 -2.37 1.93 -6.66
N SER A 42 -3.64 2.17 -6.84
CA SER A 42 -4.70 1.50 -6.11
C SER A 42 -4.92 0.06 -6.58
N PHE A 43 -5.05 -0.85 -5.62
CA PHE A 43 -5.46 -2.23 -5.88
C PHE A 43 -6.32 -2.72 -4.70
N GLU A 44 -7.58 -3.03 -4.92
CA GLU A 44 -8.46 -3.57 -3.89
C GLU A 44 -8.41 -5.11 -3.92
N LEU A 45 -7.87 -5.73 -2.85
CA LEU A 45 -7.89 -7.19 -2.71
C LEU A 45 -9.29 -7.74 -2.48
N SER A 46 -10.15 -6.95 -1.84
CA SER A 46 -11.47 -7.38 -1.39
C SER A 46 -12.50 -6.25 -1.54
N PRO A 47 -12.88 -5.88 -2.78
CA PRO A 47 -13.80 -4.77 -3.03
C PRO A 47 -15.22 -5.03 -2.52
N ASP A 48 -15.55 -6.27 -2.20
CA ASP A 48 -16.83 -6.73 -1.66
C ASP A 48 -16.91 -6.66 -0.12
N THR A 49 -15.83 -6.30 0.56
CA THR A 49 -15.82 -6.10 2.02
C THR A 49 -16.72 -4.93 2.41
N PRO A 50 -17.61 -5.07 3.40
CA PRO A 50 -18.39 -3.95 3.91
C PRO A 50 -17.48 -2.93 4.62
N VAL A 51 -17.89 -1.66 4.62
CA VAL A 51 -17.17 -0.60 5.36
C VAL A 51 -17.13 -0.93 6.86
N ASP A 52 -18.25 -1.33 7.42
CA ASP A 52 -18.38 -1.74 8.82
C ASP A 52 -18.45 -3.28 8.88
N PHE A 53 -17.30 -3.94 8.80
CA PHE A 53 -17.23 -5.38 9.01
C PHE A 53 -17.39 -5.67 10.51
N ASP A 54 -18.38 -6.48 10.87
CA ASP A 54 -18.63 -6.89 12.24
C ASP A 54 -17.91 -8.20 12.55
N GLY A 55 -16.73 -8.12 13.12
CA GLY A 55 -15.89 -9.26 13.46
C GLY A 55 -14.41 -8.92 13.58
N THR A 56 -13.66 -9.89 13.99
CA THR A 56 -12.20 -9.84 14.10
C THR A 56 -11.53 -10.15 12.75
N GLU A 57 -10.22 -10.00 12.66
CA GLU A 57 -9.44 -10.45 11.49
C GLU A 57 -9.57 -11.97 11.30
N GLN A 58 -9.66 -12.76 12.38
CA GLN A 58 -9.91 -14.21 12.32
C GLN A 58 -11.27 -14.48 11.67
N ASP A 59 -12.33 -13.76 12.08
CA ASP A 59 -13.67 -13.92 11.50
C ASP A 59 -13.66 -13.59 10.01
N TYR A 60 -12.97 -12.52 9.61
CA TYR A 60 -12.80 -12.16 8.22
C TYR A 60 -12.12 -13.28 7.42
N LEU A 61 -11.00 -13.80 7.91
CA LEU A 61 -10.26 -14.86 7.24
C LEU A 61 -11.08 -16.15 7.12
N LEU A 62 -11.93 -16.46 8.11
CA LEU A 62 -12.89 -17.56 8.03
C LEU A 62 -13.90 -17.33 6.87
N THR A 63 -14.42 -16.12 6.68
CA THR A 63 -15.31 -15.83 5.54
C THR A 63 -14.63 -16.01 4.19
N ARG A 64 -13.30 -15.88 4.14
CA ARG A 64 -12.48 -16.08 2.94
C ARG A 64 -12.05 -17.55 2.74
N GLY A 65 -12.50 -18.44 3.60
CA GLY A 65 -12.28 -19.88 3.49
C GLY A 65 -10.94 -20.39 4.05
N PHE A 66 -10.26 -19.58 4.86
CA PHE A 66 -9.06 -20.04 5.56
C PHE A 66 -9.46 -21.04 6.65
N PRO A 67 -8.71 -22.19 6.80
CA PRO A 67 -8.97 -23.16 7.85
C PRO A 67 -8.74 -22.56 9.24
N ALA A 68 -9.73 -22.70 10.15
CA ALA A 68 -9.69 -22.10 11.49
C ALA A 68 -8.44 -22.49 12.29
N ASP A 69 -8.02 -23.75 12.17
CA ASP A 69 -6.84 -24.30 12.85
C ASP A 69 -5.49 -23.73 12.35
N ARG A 70 -5.48 -22.96 11.27
CA ARG A 70 -4.27 -22.37 10.67
C ARG A 70 -4.18 -20.85 10.84
N ILE A 71 -5.28 -20.17 11.14
CA ILE A 71 -5.34 -18.71 11.16
C ILE A 71 -4.37 -18.12 12.18
N ASP A 72 -4.40 -18.59 13.43
CA ASP A 72 -3.52 -18.05 14.49
C ASP A 72 -2.04 -18.21 14.14
N GLY A 73 -1.66 -19.39 13.63
CA GLY A 73 -0.28 -19.65 13.19
C GLY A 73 0.14 -18.78 11.99
N MET A 74 -0.81 -18.49 11.09
CA MET A 74 -0.57 -17.63 9.94
C MET A 74 -0.40 -16.17 10.39
N LEU A 75 -1.29 -15.65 11.25
CA LEU A 75 -1.19 -14.29 11.78
C LEU A 75 0.09 -14.09 12.59
N ALA A 76 0.43 -15.03 13.47
CA ALA A 76 1.68 -14.99 14.24
C ALA A 76 2.92 -14.98 13.34
N ARG A 77 2.92 -15.76 12.26
CA ARG A 77 4.01 -15.76 11.28
C ARG A 77 4.12 -14.40 10.56
N VAL A 78 3.00 -13.83 10.13
CA VAL A 78 2.98 -12.53 9.44
C VAL A 78 3.47 -11.44 10.38
N THR A 79 3.01 -11.43 11.65
CA THR A 79 3.49 -10.50 12.68
C THR A 79 5.00 -10.61 12.89
N GLY A 80 5.55 -11.81 13.02
CA GLY A 80 7.00 -12.00 13.19
C GLY A 80 7.82 -11.52 11.99
N ILE A 81 7.29 -11.65 10.76
CA ILE A 81 7.95 -11.08 9.57
C ILE A 81 7.86 -9.55 9.59
N ALA A 82 6.72 -8.98 9.97
CA ALA A 82 6.56 -7.53 10.10
C ALA A 82 7.54 -6.94 11.14
N GLU A 83 7.70 -7.59 12.30
CA GLU A 83 8.66 -7.20 13.33
C GLU A 83 10.10 -7.20 12.80
N SER A 84 10.46 -8.13 11.93
CA SER A 84 11.81 -8.20 11.34
C SER A 84 12.16 -6.99 10.45
N VAL A 85 11.16 -6.21 10.05
CA VAL A 85 11.32 -4.97 9.27
C VAL A 85 10.86 -3.72 10.04
N GLY A 86 10.71 -3.84 11.37
CA GLY A 86 10.41 -2.73 12.28
C GLY A 86 8.93 -2.31 12.31
N LEU A 87 8.01 -3.20 11.93
CA LEU A 87 6.55 -2.96 11.98
C LEU A 87 5.92 -3.75 13.13
N HIS A 88 4.94 -3.15 13.80
CA HIS A 88 4.27 -3.73 14.97
C HIS A 88 2.77 -3.92 14.71
N TYR A 89 2.41 -5.02 14.05
CA TYR A 89 1.01 -5.32 13.72
C TYR A 89 0.21 -5.72 14.95
N ASP A 90 -0.95 -5.07 15.12
CA ASP A 90 -1.93 -5.36 16.17
C ASP A 90 -3.23 -5.88 15.53
N TYR A 91 -3.30 -7.18 15.29
CA TYR A 91 -4.48 -7.81 14.71
C TYR A 91 -5.68 -7.86 15.68
N ASP A 92 -5.45 -7.71 16.99
CA ASP A 92 -6.53 -7.69 17.97
C ASP A 92 -7.27 -6.35 17.93
N ALA A 93 -6.57 -5.26 17.64
CA ALA A 93 -7.15 -3.93 17.49
C ALA A 93 -7.62 -3.62 16.06
N LEU A 94 -7.21 -4.42 15.06
CA LEU A 94 -7.45 -4.15 13.65
C LEU A 94 -8.96 -4.16 13.32
N GLN A 95 -9.42 -3.12 12.62
CA GLN A 95 -10.79 -2.98 12.15
C GLN A 95 -10.85 -3.26 10.65
N HIS A 96 -11.26 -4.49 10.28
CA HIS A 96 -11.35 -4.87 8.87
C HIS A 96 -12.42 -4.06 8.14
N THR A 97 -12.10 -3.56 6.94
CA THR A 97 -12.98 -2.62 6.21
C THR A 97 -12.70 -2.63 4.71
N ASN A 98 -13.63 -2.07 3.94
CA ASN A 98 -13.41 -1.72 2.55
C ASN A 98 -12.40 -0.57 2.43
N THR A 99 -11.49 -0.65 1.46
CA THR A 99 -10.37 0.29 1.31
C THR A 99 -10.55 1.32 0.19
N VAL A 100 -11.67 1.34 -0.52
CA VAL A 100 -11.87 2.25 -1.67
C VAL A 100 -11.73 3.73 -1.30
N LEU A 101 -12.26 4.15 -0.15
CA LEU A 101 -12.13 5.54 0.31
C LEU A 101 -10.69 5.88 0.74
N ALA A 102 -9.97 4.93 1.34
CA ALA A 102 -8.55 5.10 1.64
C ALA A 102 -7.72 5.27 0.35
N HIS A 103 -8.03 4.53 -0.70
CA HIS A 103 -7.41 4.70 -2.02
C HIS A 103 -7.72 6.07 -2.62
N GLN A 104 -8.96 6.55 -2.53
CA GLN A 104 -9.31 7.90 -2.97
C GLN A 104 -8.52 8.97 -2.19
N LEU A 105 -8.32 8.78 -0.89
CA LEU A 105 -7.52 9.69 -0.07
C LEU A 105 -6.03 9.68 -0.48
N ILE A 106 -5.48 8.54 -0.91
CA ILE A 106 -4.11 8.46 -1.47
C ILE A 106 -4.01 9.28 -2.76
N HIS A 107 -5.02 9.23 -3.64
CA HIS A 107 -5.07 10.05 -4.85
C HIS A 107 -5.26 11.54 -4.54
N TYR A 108 -6.11 11.89 -3.57
CA TYR A 108 -6.21 13.24 -3.06
C TYR A 108 -4.84 13.76 -2.59
N ALA A 109 -4.14 12.98 -1.78
CA ALA A 109 -2.81 13.32 -1.29
C ALA A 109 -1.77 13.42 -2.41
N LYS A 110 -1.87 12.59 -3.46
CA LYS A 110 -1.03 12.66 -4.67
C LYS A 110 -1.22 14.00 -5.38
N ALA A 111 -2.46 14.45 -5.58
CA ALA A 111 -2.75 15.74 -6.21
C ALA A 111 -2.17 16.93 -5.42
N HIS A 112 -1.89 16.75 -4.14
CA HIS A 112 -1.27 17.73 -3.25
C HIS A 112 0.22 17.46 -2.96
N GLY A 113 0.86 16.54 -3.70
CA GLY A 113 2.30 16.25 -3.59
C GLY A 113 2.71 15.49 -2.31
N ARG A 114 1.78 14.81 -1.63
CA ARG A 114 2.02 14.14 -0.34
C ARG A 114 1.53 12.69 -0.31
N GLN A 115 1.54 12.01 -1.46
CA GLN A 115 1.07 10.64 -1.58
C GLN A 115 1.78 9.66 -0.62
N LEU A 116 3.11 9.73 -0.58
CA LEU A 116 3.91 8.79 0.21
C LEU A 116 3.64 8.90 1.71
N GLU A 117 3.47 10.13 2.21
CA GLU A 117 3.12 10.38 3.61
C GLU A 117 1.73 9.83 3.97
N MET A 118 0.75 10.03 3.07
CA MET A 118 -0.61 9.53 3.30
C MET A 118 -0.66 8.01 3.25
N THR A 119 0.05 7.39 2.30
CA THR A 119 0.16 5.92 2.23
C THR A 119 0.76 5.35 3.51
N GLU A 120 1.86 5.92 4.00
CA GLU A 120 2.47 5.55 5.27
C GLU A 120 1.50 5.70 6.44
N ARG A 121 0.83 6.86 6.53
CA ARG A 121 -0.10 7.15 7.61
C ARG A 121 -1.27 6.16 7.67
N LEU A 122 -1.83 5.80 6.51
CA LEU A 122 -2.94 4.85 6.42
C LEU A 122 -2.52 3.43 6.79
N LEU A 123 -1.37 2.97 6.31
CA LEU A 123 -0.84 1.64 6.63
C LEU A 123 -0.56 1.50 8.13
N ALA A 124 0.09 2.51 8.75
CA ALA A 124 0.34 2.53 10.18
C ALA A 124 -0.96 2.62 11.00
N ALA A 125 -1.94 3.43 10.56
CA ALA A 125 -3.25 3.53 11.18
C ALA A 125 -3.96 2.18 11.24
N TYR A 126 -3.95 1.46 10.13
CA TYR A 126 -4.65 0.20 9.98
C TYR A 126 -3.97 -0.95 10.75
N PHE A 127 -2.66 -1.17 10.51
CA PHE A 127 -1.98 -2.34 11.06
C PHE A 127 -1.44 -2.16 12.48
N GLU A 128 -1.06 -0.94 12.88
CA GLU A 128 -0.38 -0.71 14.15
C GLU A 128 -1.23 0.02 15.20
N GLN A 129 -2.33 0.69 14.78
CA GLN A 129 -3.08 1.59 15.66
C GLN A 129 -4.56 1.24 15.78
N GLY A 130 -5.03 0.21 15.09
CA GLY A 130 -6.43 -0.20 15.10
C GLY A 130 -7.40 0.93 14.66
N ARG A 131 -6.94 1.85 13.80
CA ARG A 131 -7.78 2.95 13.30
C ARG A 131 -8.58 2.51 12.08
N HIS A 132 -9.81 2.99 11.99
CA HIS A 132 -10.67 2.68 10.86
C HIS A 132 -10.23 3.47 9.61
N VAL A 133 -10.09 2.78 8.45
CA VAL A 133 -9.64 3.40 7.20
C VAL A 133 -10.68 3.33 6.07
N GLY A 134 -11.92 3.04 6.39
CA GLY A 134 -13.02 2.96 5.42
C GLY A 134 -14.12 4.00 5.63
N ARG A 135 -14.07 4.83 6.69
CA ARG A 135 -15.06 5.86 6.97
C ARG A 135 -14.51 7.25 6.67
N VAL A 136 -15.35 8.10 6.08
CA VAL A 136 -14.97 9.46 5.68
C VAL A 136 -14.37 10.27 6.83
N ASP A 137 -15.04 10.28 7.99
CA ASP A 137 -14.62 11.12 9.11
C ASP A 137 -13.32 10.62 9.75
N ASP A 138 -13.13 9.28 9.87
CA ASP A 138 -11.88 8.69 10.36
C ASP A 138 -10.71 8.98 9.41
N LEU A 139 -10.92 8.86 8.10
CA LEU A 139 -9.93 9.18 7.07
C LEU A 139 -9.55 10.66 7.07
N ALA A 140 -10.53 11.55 7.26
CA ALA A 140 -10.28 12.98 7.34
C ALA A 140 -9.47 13.36 8.59
N ASP A 141 -9.69 12.67 9.72
CA ASP A 141 -8.90 12.85 10.94
C ASP A 141 -7.46 12.40 10.72
N LEU A 142 -7.25 11.25 10.06
CA LEU A 142 -5.90 10.77 9.69
C LEU A 142 -5.17 11.72 8.74
N ALA A 143 -5.89 12.30 7.78
CA ALA A 143 -5.33 13.30 6.87
C ALA A 143 -4.95 14.60 7.58
N ALA A 144 -5.76 15.04 8.54
CA ALA A 144 -5.46 16.22 9.34
C ALA A 144 -4.19 16.05 10.20
N GLU A 145 -3.90 14.84 10.69
CA GLU A 145 -2.68 14.55 11.45
C GLU A 145 -1.40 14.80 10.64
N ILE A 146 -1.47 14.69 9.33
CA ILE A 146 -0.36 15.02 8.43
C ILE A 146 -0.52 16.40 7.76
N GLY A 147 -1.47 17.23 8.22
CA GLY A 147 -1.58 18.64 7.86
C GLY A 147 -2.49 18.96 6.68
N PHE A 148 -3.36 18.05 6.25
CA PHE A 148 -4.44 18.38 5.32
C PHE A 148 -5.60 19.09 6.03
N ASP A 149 -6.33 19.91 5.28
CA ASP A 149 -7.59 20.48 5.77
C ASP A 149 -8.65 19.37 5.85
N ARG A 150 -9.18 19.16 7.07
CA ARG A 150 -10.13 18.09 7.34
C ARG A 150 -11.42 18.23 6.53
N ASP A 151 -11.95 19.44 6.42
CA ASP A 151 -13.23 19.70 5.75
C ASP A 151 -13.08 19.54 4.23
N ASP A 152 -11.93 19.90 3.67
CA ASP A 152 -11.60 19.66 2.27
C ASP A 152 -11.55 18.17 1.95
N VAL A 153 -10.90 17.38 2.80
CA VAL A 153 -10.85 15.91 2.65
C VAL A 153 -12.26 15.29 2.75
N VAL A 154 -13.07 15.69 3.75
CA VAL A 154 -14.46 15.23 3.87
C VAL A 154 -15.26 15.52 2.61
N ARG A 155 -15.10 16.72 2.06
CA ARG A 155 -15.81 17.14 0.84
C ARG A 155 -15.41 16.31 -0.36
N SER A 156 -14.11 16.11 -0.56
CA SER A 156 -13.54 15.30 -1.65
C SER A 156 -14.00 13.84 -1.57
N LEU A 157 -13.89 13.20 -0.40
CA LEU A 157 -14.28 11.80 -0.23
C LEU A 157 -15.80 11.58 -0.38
N ARG A 158 -16.64 12.51 0.11
CA ARG A 158 -18.09 12.43 -0.07
C ARG A 158 -18.56 12.66 -1.50
N ALA A 159 -17.74 13.33 -2.30
CA ALA A 159 -18.00 13.57 -3.72
C ALA A 159 -17.44 12.47 -4.62
N ASP A 160 -16.80 11.44 -4.08
CA ASP A 160 -16.06 10.42 -4.83
C ASP A 160 -15.09 11.00 -5.88
N GLU A 161 -14.47 12.15 -5.54
CA GLU A 161 -13.68 12.96 -6.48
C GLU A 161 -12.56 12.17 -7.17
N TYR A 162 -11.99 11.18 -6.50
CA TYR A 162 -10.88 10.38 -7.01
C TYR A 162 -11.26 8.92 -7.32
N LEU A 163 -12.54 8.56 -7.31
CA LEU A 163 -12.97 7.18 -7.59
C LEU A 163 -12.55 6.72 -9.00
N ASP A 164 -12.67 7.59 -9.99
CA ASP A 164 -12.26 7.25 -11.36
C ASP A 164 -10.75 7.00 -11.45
N ALA A 165 -9.93 7.70 -10.68
CA ALA A 165 -8.48 7.47 -10.61
C ALA A 165 -8.17 6.10 -9.98
N VAL A 166 -8.87 5.72 -8.91
CA VAL A 166 -8.78 4.37 -8.31
C VAL A 166 -9.13 3.29 -9.34
N ARG A 167 -10.21 3.49 -10.10
CA ARG A 167 -10.64 2.52 -11.13
C ARG A 167 -9.66 2.45 -12.31
N ALA A 168 -9.04 3.56 -12.68
CA ALA A 168 -8.00 3.60 -13.71
C ALA A 168 -6.76 2.80 -13.30
N ASP A 169 -6.30 2.92 -12.05
CA ASP A 169 -5.19 2.13 -11.52
C ASP A 169 -5.46 0.62 -11.55
N GLN A 170 -6.69 0.23 -11.19
CA GLN A 170 -7.11 -1.18 -11.22
C GLN A 170 -7.19 -1.72 -12.66
N ALA A 171 -7.68 -0.91 -13.60
CA ALA A 171 -7.70 -1.27 -15.01
C ALA A 171 -6.27 -1.45 -15.55
N LEU A 172 -5.36 -0.55 -15.19
CA LEU A 172 -3.95 -0.64 -15.56
C LEU A 172 -3.28 -1.88 -14.94
N ALA A 173 -3.63 -2.25 -13.70
CA ALA A 173 -3.17 -3.50 -13.09
C ALA A 173 -3.57 -4.73 -13.92
N VAL A 174 -4.80 -4.76 -14.44
CA VAL A 174 -5.28 -5.84 -15.31
C VAL A 174 -4.48 -5.87 -16.63
N GLU A 175 -4.21 -4.71 -17.24
CA GLU A 175 -3.41 -4.61 -18.46
C GLU A 175 -1.98 -5.13 -18.26
N TYR A 176 -1.39 -4.88 -17.09
CA TYR A 176 -0.06 -5.38 -16.73
C TYR A 176 -0.07 -6.84 -16.24
N GLY A 177 -1.24 -7.48 -16.14
CA GLY A 177 -1.38 -8.85 -15.63
C GLY A 177 -1.09 -8.99 -14.14
N ILE A 178 -1.22 -7.91 -13.37
CA ILE A 178 -1.03 -7.89 -11.92
C ILE A 178 -2.23 -8.58 -11.26
N GLN A 179 -1.97 -9.66 -10.51
CA GLN A 179 -3.00 -10.47 -9.86
C GLN A 179 -2.93 -10.42 -8.33
N GLY A 180 -2.01 -9.65 -7.77
CA GLY A 180 -1.82 -9.52 -6.33
C GLY A 180 -0.79 -8.47 -5.99
N VAL A 181 -0.80 -8.04 -4.75
CA VAL A 181 0.01 -6.92 -4.24
C VAL A 181 0.81 -7.32 -2.99
N PRO A 182 1.94 -6.62 -2.69
CA PRO A 182 2.47 -5.51 -3.46
C PRO A 182 3.05 -5.97 -4.80
N PHE A 183 2.97 -5.11 -5.81
CA PHE A 183 3.62 -5.33 -7.09
C PHE A 183 4.32 -4.04 -7.51
N PHE A 184 5.59 -4.15 -7.88
CA PHE A 184 6.43 -3.03 -8.27
C PHE A 184 6.74 -3.11 -9.75
N VAL A 185 6.55 -2.01 -10.47
CA VAL A 185 7.01 -1.87 -11.86
C VAL A 185 8.12 -0.82 -11.88
N ILE A 186 9.32 -1.25 -12.20
CA ILE A 186 10.52 -0.42 -12.17
C ILE A 186 10.87 0.02 -13.58
N ASP A 187 10.92 1.33 -13.80
CA ASP A 187 11.20 2.00 -15.09
C ASP A 187 10.24 1.55 -16.23
N GLY A 188 9.00 1.19 -15.90
CA GLY A 188 8.02 0.67 -16.86
C GLY A 188 8.41 -0.66 -17.52
N LYS A 189 9.47 -1.33 -17.07
CA LYS A 189 10.10 -2.47 -17.73
C LYS A 189 10.20 -3.73 -16.86
N TYR A 190 10.53 -3.58 -15.59
CA TYR A 190 10.77 -4.71 -14.70
C TYR A 190 9.66 -4.85 -13.67
N GLY A 191 8.99 -6.00 -13.62
CA GLY A 191 8.01 -6.35 -12.61
C GLY A 191 8.65 -7.12 -11.45
N VAL A 192 8.43 -6.66 -10.22
CA VAL A 192 8.81 -7.37 -8.98
C VAL A 192 7.56 -7.65 -8.18
N SER A 193 7.20 -8.93 -8.06
CA SER A 193 6.00 -9.37 -7.33
C SER A 193 6.30 -9.68 -5.88
N GLY A 194 5.46 -9.18 -4.98
CA GLY A 194 5.52 -9.46 -3.55
C GLY A 194 6.57 -8.64 -2.80
N ALA A 195 6.61 -8.85 -1.48
CA ALA A 195 7.54 -8.19 -0.55
C ALA A 195 8.92 -8.87 -0.61
N GLN A 196 9.63 -8.74 -1.73
CA GLN A 196 10.97 -9.30 -1.90
C GLN A 196 11.98 -8.66 -0.95
N ASP A 197 13.14 -9.26 -0.77
CA ASP A 197 14.17 -8.72 0.11
C ASP A 197 14.83 -7.47 -0.46
N ALA A 198 15.38 -6.62 0.41
CA ALA A 198 16.01 -5.34 0.05
C ALA A 198 17.07 -5.49 -1.06
N ALA A 199 17.91 -6.53 -0.97
CA ALA A 199 18.91 -6.82 -1.98
C ALA A 199 18.33 -7.06 -3.38
N THR A 200 17.14 -7.68 -3.49
CA THR A 200 16.45 -7.87 -4.77
C THR A 200 16.09 -6.52 -5.39
N PHE A 201 15.52 -5.60 -4.63
CA PHE A 201 15.20 -4.26 -5.08
C PHE A 201 16.45 -3.46 -5.47
N ALA A 202 17.49 -3.48 -4.63
CA ALA A 202 18.77 -2.82 -4.91
C ALA A 202 19.40 -3.32 -6.22
N ASN A 203 19.36 -4.64 -6.46
CA ASN A 203 19.90 -5.24 -7.68
C ASN A 203 19.14 -4.82 -8.93
N VAL A 204 17.79 -4.83 -8.89
CA VAL A 204 16.98 -4.40 -10.05
C VAL A 204 17.18 -2.92 -10.35
N LEU A 205 17.20 -2.05 -9.31
CA LEU A 205 17.48 -0.62 -9.49
C LEU A 205 18.86 -0.37 -10.07
N THR A 206 19.88 -1.13 -9.62
CA THR A 206 21.24 -1.07 -10.16
C THR A 206 21.27 -1.49 -11.64
N GLN A 207 20.60 -2.59 -11.98
CA GLN A 207 20.52 -3.04 -13.37
C GLN A 207 19.87 -1.97 -14.27
N VAL A 208 18.76 -1.37 -13.86
CA VAL A 208 18.08 -0.30 -14.61
C VAL A 208 19.01 0.90 -14.81
N ARG A 209 19.71 1.33 -13.75
CA ARG A 209 20.69 2.43 -13.85
C ARG A 209 21.79 2.12 -14.89
N ASP A 210 22.36 0.92 -14.83
CA ASP A 210 23.45 0.52 -15.70
C ASP A 210 23.00 0.37 -17.17
N GLU A 211 21.77 -0.10 -17.41
CA GLU A 211 21.16 -0.11 -18.73
C GLU A 211 20.93 1.29 -19.30
N LYS A 212 20.41 2.23 -18.50
CA LYS A 212 20.24 3.64 -18.90
C LYS A 212 21.57 4.28 -19.24
N ALA A 213 22.62 4.01 -18.48
CA ALA A 213 23.95 4.52 -18.74
C ALA A 213 24.60 3.96 -20.02
N ALA A 214 24.20 2.75 -20.45
CA ALA A 214 24.73 2.11 -21.68
C ALA A 214 24.05 2.62 -22.97
N VAL A 215 22.89 3.26 -22.87
CA VAL A 215 22.08 3.75 -24.01
C VAL A 215 22.28 5.24 -24.26
N GLY A 216 22.76 6.01 -23.29
CA GLY A 216 23.04 7.46 -23.36
C GLY A 216 24.50 7.75 -23.66
#